data_bcbb2646a1535132d7edd3c590c28b13
#
_entry.id   bcbb2646a1535132d7edd3c590c28b13
#
_cell.length_a   1.000
_cell.length_b   1.000
_cell.length_c   1.000
_cell.angle_alpha   90.00
_cell.angle_beta   90.00
_cell.angle_gamma   90.00
#
_symmetry.space_group_name_H-M   'P 1'
#
loop_
_entity.id
_entity.type
_entity.pdbx_description
1 polymer ?
#
loop_
_entity_poly.entity_id
_entity_poly.type
_entity_poly.pdbx_seq_one_letter_code
_entity_poly.pdbx_strand_id
1 'polypeptide(L)'
;GYFDAHRAELDELYTKIVKNLNQQAQVMGFHDYSELSYVRMNRIGYGPEDIKRFRDQVAHDVVPELQKVIALKNRRTGIQHPTFADLPVAFKDGNPKPIEGYDARMSAARTMYHELSPETAEFIDFMQDNELFDVESRPGKMSGGYMTSLPSYKAPFIFANWNNTSADVDVLTHECGHAFEGYVAERDPKIPADLECPGMESAEIHSMAMEFLTAPWHHLLFGKDTDKYEIGRA
;
A
#
# COMPACT_ATOMS: atom_id res chain seq x y z
N GLY A 1 25.81 12.23 -2.87
CA GLY A 1 24.39 12.61 -2.95
C GLY A 1 23.90 13.30 -1.67
N TYR A 2 22.61 13.66 -1.61
CA TYR A 2 22.01 14.34 -0.45
C TYR A 2 22.26 13.59 0.87
N PHE A 3 21.99 12.30 0.91
CA PHE A 3 22.21 11.47 2.11
C PHE A 3 23.67 11.41 2.55
N ASP A 4 24.61 11.42 1.63
CA ASP A 4 26.03 11.41 1.99
C ASP A 4 26.45 12.74 2.60
N ALA A 5 25.93 13.86 2.06
CA ALA A 5 26.20 15.20 2.58
C ALA A 5 25.60 15.44 3.99
N HIS A 6 24.48 14.79 4.33
CA HIS A 6 23.75 14.99 5.59
C HIS A 6 23.80 13.78 6.52
N ARG A 7 24.63 12.77 6.24
CA ARG A 7 24.67 11.50 7.00
C ARG A 7 24.79 11.73 8.52
N ALA A 8 25.77 12.52 8.93
CA ALA A 8 26.03 12.74 10.37
C ALA A 8 24.85 13.43 11.07
N GLU A 9 24.19 14.39 10.42
CA GLU A 9 23.01 15.07 10.93
C GLU A 9 21.81 14.12 11.05
N LEU A 10 21.57 13.31 10.02
CA LEU A 10 20.49 12.32 10.00
C LEU A 10 20.70 11.25 11.07
N ASP A 11 21.93 10.75 11.25
CA ASP A 11 22.28 9.77 12.28
C ASP A 11 22.09 10.34 13.68
N GLU A 12 22.46 11.62 13.91
CA GLU A 12 22.23 12.30 15.17
C GLU A 12 20.74 12.50 15.46
N LEU A 13 19.97 12.96 14.48
CA LEU A 13 18.51 13.13 14.59
C LEU A 13 17.80 11.80 14.90
N TYR A 14 18.12 10.74 14.18
CA TYR A 14 17.58 9.42 14.42
C TYR A 14 17.89 8.93 15.85
N THR A 15 19.14 9.12 16.30
CA THR A 15 19.56 8.76 17.65
C THR A 15 18.77 9.55 18.72
N LYS A 16 18.53 10.85 18.50
CA LYS A 16 17.71 11.69 19.40
C LYS A 16 16.27 11.21 19.45
N ILE A 17 15.68 10.84 18.30
CA ILE A 17 14.32 10.29 18.22
C ILE A 17 14.22 9.00 19.04
N VAL A 18 15.13 8.04 18.84
CA VAL A 18 15.11 6.76 19.58
C VAL A 18 15.26 6.98 21.08
N LYS A 19 16.18 7.85 21.52
CA LYS A 19 16.35 8.19 22.94
C LYS A 19 15.09 8.82 23.54
N ASN A 20 14.48 9.77 22.82
CA ASN A 20 13.26 10.43 23.27
C ASN A 20 12.09 9.43 23.40
N LEU A 21 11.89 8.56 22.40
CA LEU A 21 10.85 7.53 22.46
C LEU A 21 11.03 6.56 23.63
N ASN A 22 12.26 6.12 23.90
CA ASN A 22 12.55 5.28 25.06
C ASN A 22 12.32 6.01 26.39
N GLN A 23 12.65 7.30 26.49
CA GLN A 23 12.33 8.11 27.68
C GLN A 23 10.81 8.22 27.90
N GLN A 24 10.02 8.41 26.83
CA GLN A 24 8.56 8.41 26.93
C GLN A 24 8.04 7.07 27.48
N ALA A 25 8.56 5.95 26.98
CA ALA A 25 8.17 4.62 27.44
C ALA A 25 8.47 4.44 28.93
N GLN A 26 9.68 4.82 29.38
CA GLN A 26 10.10 4.72 30.79
C GLN A 26 9.24 5.59 31.71
N VAL A 27 8.90 6.81 31.31
CA VAL A 27 7.99 7.69 32.08
C VAL A 27 6.60 7.08 32.23
N MET A 28 6.15 6.31 31.22
CA MET A 28 4.86 5.60 31.23
C MET A 28 4.92 4.21 31.90
N GLY A 29 6.09 3.81 32.45
CA GLY A 29 6.26 2.54 33.17
C GLY A 29 6.58 1.33 32.32
N PHE A 30 6.94 1.53 31.04
CA PHE A 30 7.38 0.47 30.13
C PHE A 30 8.92 0.36 30.15
N HIS A 31 9.44 -0.82 29.81
CA HIS A 31 10.88 -1.04 29.72
C HIS A 31 11.52 -0.24 28.59
N ASP A 32 10.91 -0.27 27.40
CA ASP A 32 11.35 0.45 26.22
C ASP A 32 10.16 0.83 25.31
N TYR A 33 10.46 1.55 24.21
CA TYR A 33 9.42 2.00 23.30
C TYR A 33 8.78 0.86 22.51
N SER A 34 9.45 -0.27 22.34
CA SER A 34 8.86 -1.42 21.64
C SER A 34 7.61 -1.92 22.36
N GLU A 35 7.66 -1.99 23.72
CA GLU A 35 6.50 -2.35 24.53
C GLU A 35 5.40 -1.29 24.46
N LEU A 36 5.74 -0.01 24.65
CA LEU A 36 4.78 1.09 24.57
C LEU A 36 4.11 1.16 23.20
N SER A 37 4.84 0.84 22.12
CA SER A 37 4.32 0.90 20.75
C SER A 37 3.15 -0.04 20.51
N TYR A 38 3.10 -1.20 21.15
CA TYR A 38 1.95 -2.11 21.07
C TYR A 38 0.66 -1.45 21.55
N VAL A 39 0.74 -0.72 22.65
CA VAL A 39 -0.41 0.04 23.18
C VAL A 39 -0.79 1.18 22.24
N ARG A 40 0.20 1.95 21.76
CA ARG A 40 -0.03 3.08 20.84
C ARG A 40 -0.59 2.67 19.48
N MET A 41 -0.30 1.46 19.03
CA MET A 41 -0.85 0.89 17.79
C MET A 41 -2.19 0.18 18.00
N ASN A 42 -2.81 0.32 19.17
CA ASN A 42 -4.09 -0.32 19.50
C ASN A 42 -4.07 -1.84 19.31
N ARG A 43 -2.93 -2.49 19.57
CA ARG A 43 -2.79 -3.95 19.48
C ARG A 43 -3.44 -4.60 20.69
N ILE A 44 -4.70 -4.98 20.56
CA ILE A 44 -5.53 -5.56 21.62
C ILE A 44 -5.71 -7.06 21.35
N GLY A 45 -5.45 -7.90 22.36
CA GLY A 45 -5.65 -9.33 22.29
C GLY A 45 -4.48 -10.14 21.76
N TYR A 46 -3.38 -9.51 21.35
CA TYR A 46 -2.12 -10.15 20.96
C TYR A 46 -0.92 -9.30 21.35
N GLY A 47 0.24 -9.93 21.52
CA GLY A 47 1.46 -9.30 22.01
C GLY A 47 2.72 -9.66 21.21
N PRO A 48 3.90 -9.24 21.70
CA PRO A 48 5.19 -9.48 21.02
C PRO A 48 5.46 -10.95 20.73
N GLU A 49 5.05 -11.87 21.62
CA GLU A 49 5.25 -13.32 21.42
C GLU A 49 4.38 -13.89 20.31
N ASP A 50 3.16 -13.37 20.12
CA ASP A 50 2.28 -13.77 19.03
C ASP A 50 2.89 -13.35 17.69
N ILE A 51 3.36 -12.10 17.63
CA ILE A 51 4.03 -11.57 16.44
C ILE A 51 5.36 -12.28 16.18
N LYS A 52 6.09 -12.66 17.24
CA LYS A 52 7.31 -13.47 17.08
C LYS A 52 7.00 -14.80 16.41
N ARG A 53 5.98 -15.53 16.86
CA ARG A 53 5.57 -16.82 16.24
C ARG A 53 5.21 -16.63 14.77
N PHE A 54 4.46 -15.59 14.45
CA PHE A 54 4.12 -15.26 13.07
C PHE A 54 5.35 -14.99 12.21
N ARG A 55 6.31 -14.16 12.69
CA ARG A 55 7.57 -13.90 11.97
C ARG A 55 8.42 -15.14 11.79
N ASP A 56 8.51 -15.99 12.82
CA ASP A 56 9.24 -17.25 12.74
C ASP A 56 8.63 -18.19 11.67
N GLN A 57 7.30 -18.24 11.59
CA GLN A 57 6.58 -18.99 10.56
C GLN A 57 6.83 -18.41 9.16
N VAL A 58 6.75 -17.10 8.98
CA VAL A 58 7.07 -16.45 7.71
C VAL A 58 8.51 -16.77 7.28
N ALA A 59 9.47 -16.66 8.20
CA ALA A 59 10.87 -16.96 7.91
C ALA A 59 11.10 -18.42 7.52
N HIS A 60 10.37 -19.34 8.14
CA HIS A 60 10.52 -20.77 7.89
C HIS A 60 9.74 -21.25 6.65
N ASP A 61 8.52 -20.79 6.46
CA ASP A 61 7.60 -21.34 5.45
C ASP A 61 7.52 -20.47 4.18
N VAL A 62 7.46 -19.14 4.32
CA VAL A 62 7.23 -18.22 3.20
C VAL A 62 8.52 -17.80 2.51
N VAL A 63 9.56 -17.46 3.28
CA VAL A 63 10.82 -16.94 2.71
C VAL A 63 11.50 -17.96 1.77
N PRO A 64 11.54 -19.26 2.04
CA PRO A 64 12.12 -20.24 1.10
C PRO A 64 11.37 -20.32 -0.23
N GLU A 65 10.04 -20.17 -0.22
CA GLU A 65 9.23 -20.16 -1.44
C GLU A 65 9.46 -18.85 -2.24
N LEU A 66 9.49 -17.72 -1.56
CA LEU A 66 9.82 -16.43 -2.17
C LEU A 66 11.21 -16.46 -2.86
N GLN A 67 12.20 -17.12 -2.23
CA GLN A 67 13.52 -17.27 -2.84
C GLN A 67 13.48 -18.06 -4.17
N LYS A 68 12.59 -19.05 -4.29
CA LYS A 68 12.38 -19.78 -5.55
C LYS A 68 11.78 -18.88 -6.63
N VAL A 69 10.81 -18.04 -6.27
CA VAL A 69 10.20 -17.05 -7.17
C VAL A 69 11.24 -16.03 -7.63
N ILE A 70 12.06 -15.51 -6.72
CA ILE A 70 13.18 -14.59 -7.06
C ILE A 70 14.18 -15.28 -8.01
N ALA A 71 14.51 -16.54 -7.78
CA ALA A 71 15.40 -17.29 -8.66
C ALA A 71 14.80 -17.50 -10.07
N LEU A 72 13.47 -17.73 -10.18
CA LEU A 72 12.75 -17.76 -11.45
C LEU A 72 12.82 -16.41 -12.17
N LYS A 73 12.57 -15.32 -11.45
CA LYS A 73 12.67 -13.96 -11.97
C LYS A 73 14.08 -13.66 -12.51
N ASN A 74 15.12 -13.99 -11.73
CA ASN A 74 16.51 -13.77 -12.12
C ASN A 74 16.90 -14.59 -13.38
N ARG A 75 16.42 -15.83 -13.52
CA ARG A 75 16.60 -16.61 -14.75
C ARG A 75 15.88 -15.96 -15.93
N ARG A 76 14.65 -15.48 -15.76
CA ARG A 76 13.87 -14.81 -16.80
C ARG A 76 14.52 -13.51 -17.28
N THR A 77 15.04 -12.71 -16.36
CA THR A 77 15.73 -11.44 -16.67
C THR A 77 17.16 -11.63 -17.15
N GLY A 78 17.80 -12.76 -16.86
CA GLY A 78 19.22 -13.02 -17.14
C GLY A 78 20.18 -12.32 -16.18
N ILE A 79 19.69 -11.77 -15.06
CA ILE A 79 20.50 -11.08 -14.06
C ILE A 79 21.12 -12.14 -13.13
N GLN A 80 22.43 -12.32 -13.21
CA GLN A 80 23.13 -13.33 -12.39
C GLN A 80 23.45 -12.84 -10.97
N HIS A 81 23.73 -11.55 -10.81
CA HIS A 81 24.09 -10.92 -9.53
C HIS A 81 23.21 -9.71 -9.29
N PRO A 82 21.94 -9.92 -8.88
CA PRO A 82 20.99 -8.82 -8.70
C PRO A 82 21.45 -7.89 -7.57
N THR A 83 21.33 -6.61 -7.81
CA THR A 83 21.50 -5.55 -6.84
C THR A 83 20.14 -5.01 -6.38
N PHE A 84 20.14 -4.09 -5.43
CA PHE A 84 18.91 -3.39 -5.02
C PHE A 84 18.20 -2.69 -6.20
N ALA A 85 18.95 -2.16 -7.15
CA ALA A 85 18.41 -1.48 -8.33
C ALA A 85 17.67 -2.45 -9.29
N ASP A 86 17.98 -3.74 -9.22
CA ASP A 86 17.38 -4.75 -10.08
C ASP A 86 16.08 -5.35 -9.52
N LEU A 87 15.74 -5.04 -8.26
CA LEU A 87 14.54 -5.59 -7.61
C LEU A 87 13.25 -5.33 -8.39
N PRO A 88 13.00 -4.13 -8.95
CA PRO A 88 11.78 -3.86 -9.70
C PRO A 88 11.79 -4.44 -11.12
N VAL A 89 12.92 -4.98 -11.62
CA VAL A 89 13.02 -5.52 -12.99
C VAL A 89 12.43 -6.91 -13.03
N ALA A 90 11.26 -7.07 -13.66
CA ALA A 90 10.58 -8.35 -13.80
C ALA A 90 10.84 -9.05 -15.14
N PHE A 91 11.13 -8.31 -16.21
CA PHE A 91 11.31 -8.84 -17.57
C PHE A 91 12.48 -8.17 -18.28
N LYS A 92 13.20 -8.95 -19.10
CA LYS A 92 14.36 -8.48 -19.86
C LYS A 92 14.00 -7.41 -20.91
N ASP A 93 12.83 -7.51 -21.50
CA ASP A 93 12.30 -6.60 -22.52
C ASP A 93 11.46 -5.43 -21.94
N GLY A 94 11.58 -5.22 -20.64
CA GLY A 94 10.86 -4.20 -19.89
C GLY A 94 9.62 -4.72 -19.16
N ASN A 95 9.26 -4.06 -18.07
CA ASN A 95 8.08 -4.39 -17.27
C ASN A 95 6.76 -4.09 -18.00
N PRO A 96 5.64 -4.71 -17.61
CA PRO A 96 4.33 -4.38 -18.13
C PRO A 96 4.00 -2.92 -17.84
N LYS A 97 3.28 -2.29 -18.76
CA LYS A 97 2.82 -0.91 -18.61
C LYS A 97 1.30 -0.86 -18.61
N PRO A 98 0.70 -0.05 -17.74
CA PRO A 98 -0.72 0.20 -17.82
C PRO A 98 -1.06 0.99 -19.10
N ILE A 99 -2.35 1.00 -19.46
CA ILE A 99 -2.85 1.84 -20.56
C ILE A 99 -2.50 3.30 -20.31
N GLU A 100 -2.28 4.07 -21.37
CA GLU A 100 -1.86 5.46 -21.27
C GLU A 100 -3.04 6.39 -20.94
N GLY A 101 -2.74 7.43 -20.16
CA GLY A 101 -3.64 8.53 -19.86
C GLY A 101 -4.48 8.32 -18.60
N TYR A 102 -4.65 9.41 -17.86
CA TYR A 102 -5.45 9.46 -16.64
C TYR A 102 -6.90 9.03 -16.91
N ASP A 103 -7.56 9.68 -17.88
CA ASP A 103 -8.98 9.44 -18.17
C ASP A 103 -9.26 7.99 -18.59
N ALA A 104 -8.36 7.40 -19.37
CA ALA A 104 -8.50 6.00 -19.80
C ALA A 104 -8.42 5.04 -18.60
N ARG A 105 -7.47 5.26 -17.68
CA ARG A 105 -7.32 4.46 -16.47
C ARG A 105 -8.50 4.62 -15.52
N MET A 106 -8.97 5.85 -15.32
CA MET A 106 -10.11 6.12 -14.44
C MET A 106 -11.41 5.55 -15.03
N SER A 107 -11.59 5.59 -16.35
CA SER A 107 -12.70 4.93 -17.03
C SER A 107 -12.65 3.40 -16.89
N ALA A 108 -11.47 2.81 -17.04
CA ALA A 108 -11.27 1.37 -16.82
C ALA A 108 -11.54 0.97 -15.36
N ALA A 109 -11.06 1.76 -14.39
CA ALA A 109 -11.36 1.57 -12.97
C ALA A 109 -12.87 1.68 -12.68
N ARG A 110 -13.55 2.67 -13.25
CA ARG A 110 -15.01 2.80 -13.11
C ARG A 110 -15.73 1.55 -13.59
N THR A 111 -15.38 1.04 -14.78
CA THR A 111 -15.93 -0.20 -15.31
C THR A 111 -15.67 -1.38 -14.38
N MET A 112 -14.45 -1.55 -13.92
CA MET A 112 -14.02 -2.61 -13.00
C MET A 112 -14.87 -2.60 -11.71
N TYR A 113 -14.99 -1.46 -11.05
CA TYR A 113 -15.74 -1.35 -9.79
C TYR A 113 -17.25 -1.46 -9.98
N HIS A 114 -17.79 -1.06 -11.13
CA HIS A 114 -19.20 -1.30 -11.49
C HIS A 114 -19.53 -2.77 -11.69
N GLU A 115 -18.60 -3.53 -12.25
CA GLU A 115 -18.80 -4.96 -12.47
C GLU A 115 -18.49 -5.79 -11.21
N LEU A 116 -17.72 -5.26 -10.26
CA LEU A 116 -17.35 -5.95 -9.03
C LEU A 116 -18.56 -6.09 -8.08
N SER A 117 -19.25 -4.99 -7.75
CA SER A 117 -20.48 -5.00 -6.96
C SER A 117 -21.25 -3.68 -7.07
N PRO A 118 -22.56 -3.66 -6.70
CA PRO A 118 -23.33 -2.41 -6.61
C PRO A 118 -22.72 -1.40 -5.64
N GLU A 119 -22.16 -1.86 -4.51
CA GLU A 119 -21.58 -1.00 -3.48
C GLU A 119 -20.29 -0.35 -3.97
N THR A 120 -19.44 -1.10 -4.68
CA THR A 120 -18.23 -0.55 -5.27
C THR A 120 -18.51 0.35 -6.47
N ALA A 121 -19.62 0.12 -7.20
CA ALA A 121 -20.09 1.02 -8.24
C ALA A 121 -20.49 2.39 -7.67
N GLU A 122 -21.31 2.40 -6.60
CA GLU A 122 -21.68 3.63 -5.91
C GLU A 122 -20.46 4.38 -5.38
N PHE A 123 -19.53 3.66 -4.77
CA PHE A 123 -18.29 4.20 -4.24
C PHE A 123 -17.44 4.89 -5.32
N ILE A 124 -17.15 4.20 -6.43
CA ILE A 124 -16.27 4.75 -7.46
C ILE A 124 -16.90 5.94 -8.18
N ASP A 125 -18.23 5.92 -8.38
CA ASP A 125 -18.97 7.04 -8.91
C ASP A 125 -18.86 8.26 -7.98
N PHE A 126 -19.08 8.06 -6.68
CA PHE A 126 -18.92 9.11 -5.67
C PHE A 126 -17.51 9.71 -5.71
N MET A 127 -16.48 8.87 -5.75
CA MET A 127 -15.09 9.30 -5.75
C MET A 127 -14.73 10.11 -7.00
N GLN A 128 -15.18 9.68 -8.18
CA GLN A 128 -14.86 10.35 -9.45
C GLN A 128 -15.69 11.61 -9.65
N ASP A 129 -16.98 11.58 -9.34
CA ASP A 129 -17.89 12.71 -9.53
C ASP A 129 -17.58 13.88 -8.58
N ASN A 130 -16.90 13.61 -7.46
CA ASN A 130 -16.45 14.63 -6.50
C ASN A 130 -14.93 14.94 -6.58
N GLU A 131 -14.24 14.48 -7.63
CA GLU A 131 -12.80 14.76 -7.87
C GLU A 131 -11.89 14.38 -6.69
N LEU A 132 -12.14 13.23 -6.05
CA LEU A 132 -11.46 12.78 -4.83
C LEU A 132 -10.16 12.01 -5.11
N PHE A 133 -9.56 12.19 -6.30
CA PHE A 133 -8.29 11.61 -6.71
C PHE A 133 -7.27 12.69 -7.10
N ASP A 134 -6.13 12.74 -6.43
CA ASP A 134 -4.95 13.46 -6.90
C ASP A 134 -3.80 12.46 -7.10
N VAL A 135 -3.79 11.78 -8.23
CA VAL A 135 -2.89 10.64 -8.48
C VAL A 135 -1.76 10.93 -9.47
N GLU A 136 -1.84 12.00 -10.25
CA GLU A 136 -0.80 12.33 -11.23
C GLU A 136 0.42 12.98 -10.58
N SER A 137 1.61 12.56 -11.03
CA SER A 137 2.87 13.15 -10.59
C SER A 137 3.10 14.51 -11.26
N ARG A 138 3.60 15.49 -10.50
CA ARG A 138 3.94 16.83 -11.00
C ARG A 138 5.08 17.47 -10.20
N PRO A 139 5.82 18.43 -10.76
CA PRO A 139 6.87 19.14 -10.04
C PRO A 139 6.35 19.81 -8.75
N GLY A 140 7.10 19.65 -7.66
CA GLY A 140 6.73 20.21 -6.35
C GLY A 140 5.70 19.41 -5.56
N LYS A 141 5.11 18.36 -6.12
CA LYS A 141 4.23 17.44 -5.38
C LYS A 141 5.04 16.53 -4.46
N MET A 142 4.59 16.33 -3.22
CA MET A 142 5.21 15.40 -2.27
C MET A 142 5.15 13.98 -2.83
N SER A 143 6.20 13.20 -2.65
CA SER A 143 6.25 11.79 -3.04
C SER A 143 5.40 10.91 -2.12
N GLY A 144 5.03 9.73 -2.60
CA GLY A 144 4.25 8.73 -1.86
C GLY A 144 2.84 8.58 -2.39
N GLY A 145 2.09 7.67 -1.78
CA GLY A 145 0.67 7.44 -1.99
C GLY A 145 0.00 7.15 -0.66
N TYR A 146 -1.23 7.57 -0.49
CA TYR A 146 -2.04 7.30 0.70
C TYR A 146 -3.51 7.62 0.44
N MET A 147 -4.38 6.97 1.20
CA MET A 147 -5.75 7.41 1.41
C MET A 147 -5.84 8.23 2.70
N THR A 148 -6.68 9.23 2.71
CA THR A 148 -7.08 9.96 3.93
C THR A 148 -8.56 10.28 3.88
N SER A 149 -9.17 10.43 5.06
CA SER A 149 -10.56 10.86 5.18
C SER A 149 -10.69 12.37 5.30
N LEU A 150 -11.78 12.89 4.75
CA LEU A 150 -12.29 14.24 4.97
C LEU A 150 -13.58 14.14 5.79
N PRO A 151 -13.51 14.03 7.14
CA PRO A 151 -14.65 13.59 7.97
C PRO A 151 -15.87 14.51 7.86
N SER A 152 -15.65 15.83 7.72
CA SER A 152 -16.75 16.81 7.56
C SER A 152 -17.57 16.59 6.28
N TYR A 153 -17.00 15.91 5.30
CA TYR A 153 -17.64 15.59 4.02
C TYR A 153 -18.00 14.12 3.88
N LYS A 154 -17.63 13.30 4.85
CA LYS A 154 -17.72 11.82 4.78
C LYS A 154 -17.14 11.30 3.47
N ALA A 155 -15.98 11.79 3.13
CA ALA A 155 -15.35 11.57 1.85
C ALA A 155 -13.91 11.11 2.02
N PRO A 156 -13.54 9.91 1.57
CA PRO A 156 -12.15 9.52 1.42
C PRO A 156 -11.51 10.30 0.26
N PHE A 157 -10.20 10.52 0.34
CA PHE A 157 -9.40 11.17 -0.69
C PHE A 157 -8.15 10.36 -0.95
N ILE A 158 -7.83 10.11 -2.22
CA ILE A 158 -6.66 9.35 -2.64
C ILE A 158 -5.62 10.28 -3.24
N PHE A 159 -4.42 10.26 -2.64
CA PHE A 159 -3.24 10.93 -3.13
C PHE A 159 -2.22 9.88 -3.61
N ALA A 160 -1.64 10.08 -4.79
CA ALA A 160 -0.59 9.21 -5.33
C ALA A 160 0.33 9.98 -6.28
N ASN A 161 1.31 9.30 -6.86
CA ASN A 161 2.25 9.86 -7.82
C ASN A 161 2.47 8.87 -8.98
N TRP A 162 1.52 8.75 -9.87
CA TRP A 162 1.60 7.87 -11.04
C TRP A 162 2.78 8.24 -11.94
N ASN A 163 3.49 7.23 -12.39
CA ASN A 163 4.70 7.36 -13.19
C ASN A 163 4.72 6.44 -14.42
N ASN A 164 3.57 5.90 -14.82
CA ASN A 164 3.39 4.96 -15.95
C ASN A 164 4.09 3.61 -15.76
N THR A 165 4.18 3.15 -14.52
CA THR A 165 4.59 1.78 -14.20
C THR A 165 3.39 0.93 -13.74
N SER A 166 3.57 -0.38 -13.67
CA SER A 166 2.53 -1.28 -13.12
C SER A 166 2.11 -0.93 -11.70
N ALA A 167 3.01 -0.36 -10.92
CA ALA A 167 2.73 0.09 -9.56
C ALA A 167 1.61 1.16 -9.48
N ASP A 168 1.35 1.89 -10.55
CA ASP A 168 0.22 2.84 -10.57
C ASP A 168 -1.13 2.13 -10.39
N VAL A 169 -1.27 0.92 -10.94
CA VAL A 169 -2.48 0.10 -10.81
C VAL A 169 -2.54 -0.55 -9.42
N ASP A 170 -1.42 -1.06 -8.93
CA ASP A 170 -1.32 -1.62 -7.59
C ASP A 170 -1.73 -0.58 -6.55
N VAL A 171 -1.18 0.64 -6.64
CA VAL A 171 -1.53 1.76 -5.74
C VAL A 171 -3.00 2.15 -5.90
N LEU A 172 -3.54 2.23 -7.13
CA LEU A 172 -4.94 2.58 -7.33
C LEU A 172 -5.87 1.60 -6.63
N THR A 173 -5.69 0.30 -6.84
CA THR A 173 -6.55 -0.73 -6.24
C THR A 173 -6.36 -0.84 -4.73
N HIS A 174 -5.13 -0.68 -4.25
CA HIS A 174 -4.80 -0.66 -2.84
C HIS A 174 -5.47 0.51 -2.10
N GLU A 175 -5.23 1.74 -2.57
CA GLU A 175 -5.82 2.94 -1.93
C GLU A 175 -7.35 2.98 -2.07
N CYS A 176 -7.90 2.44 -3.16
CA CYS A 176 -9.35 2.26 -3.27
C CYS A 176 -9.89 1.25 -2.26
N GLY A 177 -9.11 0.26 -1.83
CA GLY A 177 -9.49 -0.64 -0.74
C GLY A 177 -9.66 0.06 0.59
N HIS A 178 -8.69 0.90 0.96
CA HIS A 178 -8.79 1.79 2.14
C HIS A 178 -9.95 2.79 2.00
N ALA A 179 -10.07 3.41 0.83
CA ALA A 179 -11.10 4.40 0.58
C ALA A 179 -12.53 3.80 0.63
N PHE A 180 -12.70 2.59 0.12
CA PHE A 180 -13.98 1.89 0.18
C PHE A 180 -14.37 1.52 1.62
N GLU A 181 -13.41 1.06 2.41
CA GLU A 181 -13.63 0.81 3.84
C GLU A 181 -14.07 2.10 4.55
N GLY A 182 -13.32 3.19 4.43
CA GLY A 182 -13.68 4.48 5.03
C GLY A 182 -15.03 5.01 4.51
N TYR A 183 -15.30 4.88 3.20
CA TYR A 183 -16.57 5.27 2.61
C TYR A 183 -17.76 4.57 3.25
N VAL A 184 -17.64 3.28 3.52
CA VAL A 184 -18.69 2.47 4.16
C VAL A 184 -18.79 2.78 5.65
N ALA A 185 -17.64 2.82 6.36
CA ALA A 185 -17.60 3.05 7.81
C ALA A 185 -18.20 4.41 8.20
N GLU A 186 -17.82 5.49 7.52
CA GLU A 186 -18.30 6.84 7.80
C GLU A 186 -19.82 7.04 7.52
N ARG A 187 -20.44 6.12 6.78
CA ARG A 187 -21.86 6.16 6.45
C ARG A 187 -22.72 5.22 7.28
N ASP A 188 -22.12 4.28 7.99
CA ASP A 188 -22.86 3.39 8.90
C ASP A 188 -23.08 4.09 10.25
N PRO A 189 -24.33 4.47 10.61
CA PRO A 189 -24.60 5.14 11.88
C PRO A 189 -24.37 4.26 13.12
N LYS A 190 -24.07 2.99 12.93
CA LYS A 190 -23.76 2.05 14.02
C LYS A 190 -22.27 2.06 14.37
N ILE A 191 -21.43 2.63 13.53
CA ILE A 191 -20.00 2.72 13.77
C ILE A 191 -19.72 4.07 14.42
N PRO A 192 -19.24 4.09 15.69
CA PRO A 192 -18.80 5.33 16.32
C PRO A 192 -17.57 5.89 15.61
N ALA A 193 -17.43 7.22 15.57
CA ALA A 193 -16.29 7.89 14.91
C ALA A 193 -14.92 7.39 15.39
N ASP A 194 -14.79 7.02 16.66
CA ASP A 194 -13.54 6.46 17.22
C ASP A 194 -13.20 5.06 16.68
N LEU A 195 -14.13 4.40 16.00
CA LEU A 195 -13.97 3.04 15.43
C LEU A 195 -14.02 3.04 13.89
N GLU A 196 -14.15 4.20 13.25
CA GLU A 196 -14.17 4.31 11.78
C GLU A 196 -12.80 3.98 11.15
N CYS A 197 -11.72 4.11 11.92
CA CYS A 197 -10.38 3.78 11.46
C CYS A 197 -9.89 2.53 12.20
N PRO A 198 -9.73 1.40 11.52
CA PRO A 198 -9.18 0.20 12.13
C PRO A 198 -7.69 0.39 12.47
N GLY A 199 -7.13 -0.48 13.30
CA GLY A 199 -5.68 -0.51 13.53
C GLY A 199 -4.91 -0.81 12.23
N MET A 200 -3.64 -0.42 12.17
CA MET A 200 -2.79 -0.52 10.97
C MET A 200 -2.82 -1.92 10.32
N GLU A 201 -2.77 -2.98 11.12
CA GLU A 201 -2.79 -4.35 10.60
C GLU A 201 -4.14 -4.72 9.98
N SER A 202 -5.24 -4.20 10.53
CA SER A 202 -6.60 -4.46 10.01
C SER A 202 -6.90 -3.65 8.74
N ALA A 203 -6.37 -2.44 8.65
CA ALA A 203 -6.52 -1.59 7.47
C ALA A 203 -6.00 -2.28 6.20
N GLU A 204 -4.86 -2.97 6.29
CA GLU A 204 -4.26 -3.65 5.15
C GLU A 204 -5.04 -4.90 4.68
N ILE A 205 -5.98 -5.41 5.45
CA ILE A 205 -6.90 -6.47 4.99
C ILE A 205 -7.77 -5.93 3.85
N HIS A 206 -8.28 -4.72 3.99
CA HIS A 206 -9.17 -4.10 3.01
C HIS A 206 -8.43 -3.73 1.72
N SER A 207 -7.26 -3.10 1.85
CA SER A 207 -6.44 -2.69 0.72
C SER A 207 -5.93 -3.88 -0.09
N MET A 208 -5.31 -4.86 0.57
CA MET A 208 -4.80 -6.04 -0.11
C MET A 208 -5.91 -6.93 -0.67
N ALA A 209 -7.06 -7.06 0.02
CA ALA A 209 -8.20 -7.79 -0.51
C ALA A 209 -8.71 -7.15 -1.82
N MET A 210 -8.78 -5.82 -1.90
CA MET A 210 -9.21 -5.12 -3.10
C MET A 210 -8.28 -5.36 -4.29
N GLU A 211 -6.96 -5.40 -4.07
CA GLU A 211 -6.00 -5.77 -5.10
C GLU A 211 -6.27 -7.16 -5.69
N PHE A 212 -6.64 -8.15 -4.86
CA PHE A 212 -6.97 -9.52 -5.33
C PHE A 212 -8.34 -9.59 -5.97
N LEU A 213 -9.35 -8.92 -5.41
CA LEU A 213 -10.71 -8.91 -5.92
C LEU A 213 -10.80 -8.31 -7.33
N THR A 214 -9.96 -7.31 -7.62
CA THR A 214 -9.92 -6.63 -8.92
C THR A 214 -9.12 -7.36 -10.00
N ALA A 215 -8.42 -8.44 -9.66
CA ALA A 215 -7.58 -9.19 -10.60
C ALA A 215 -8.30 -9.63 -11.91
N PRO A 216 -9.56 -10.07 -11.92
CA PRO A 216 -10.25 -10.44 -13.16
C PRO A 216 -10.34 -9.31 -14.20
N TRP A 217 -10.21 -8.06 -13.78
CA TRP A 217 -10.33 -6.86 -14.62
C TRP A 217 -8.99 -6.22 -15.00
N HIS A 218 -7.85 -6.80 -14.61
CA HIS A 218 -6.54 -6.25 -14.99
C HIS A 218 -6.37 -6.08 -16.51
N HIS A 219 -7.10 -6.88 -17.31
CA HIS A 219 -7.11 -6.75 -18.76
C HIS A 219 -7.61 -5.38 -19.26
N LEU A 220 -8.47 -4.70 -18.50
CA LEU A 220 -8.92 -3.33 -18.79
C LEU A 220 -7.81 -2.30 -18.59
N LEU A 221 -6.91 -2.57 -17.65
CA LEU A 221 -5.85 -1.64 -17.21
C LEU A 221 -4.50 -1.91 -17.91
N PHE A 222 -4.24 -3.14 -18.35
CA PHE A 222 -2.96 -3.52 -18.98
C PHE A 222 -3.09 -3.92 -20.45
N GLY A 223 -4.30 -4.20 -20.97
CA GLY A 223 -4.51 -4.60 -22.36
C GLY A 223 -3.62 -5.77 -22.74
N LYS A 224 -2.75 -5.58 -23.73
CA LYS A 224 -1.80 -6.62 -24.22
C LYS A 224 -0.74 -7.05 -23.19
N ASP A 225 -0.49 -6.24 -22.18
CA ASP A 225 0.52 -6.52 -21.15
C ASP A 225 -0.08 -7.25 -19.92
N THR A 226 -1.36 -7.65 -19.96
CA THR A 226 -2.06 -8.30 -18.84
C THR A 226 -1.34 -9.56 -18.34
N ASP A 227 -1.08 -10.53 -19.24
CA ASP A 227 -0.39 -11.77 -18.86
C ASP A 227 1.00 -11.50 -18.27
N LYS A 228 1.68 -10.48 -18.80
CA LYS A 228 2.99 -10.06 -18.34
C LYS A 228 2.92 -9.44 -16.94
N TYR A 229 1.87 -8.69 -16.66
CA TYR A 229 1.62 -8.13 -15.34
C TYR A 229 1.32 -9.24 -14.32
N GLU A 230 0.42 -10.17 -14.64
CA GLU A 230 0.09 -11.29 -13.73
C GLU A 230 1.30 -12.16 -13.39
N ILE A 231 2.14 -12.50 -14.39
CA ILE A 231 3.39 -13.24 -14.15
C ILE A 231 4.39 -12.43 -13.32
N GLY A 232 4.42 -11.12 -13.45
CA GLY A 232 5.34 -10.25 -12.72
C GLY A 232 4.95 -10.04 -11.27
N ARG A 233 3.66 -10.17 -10.97
CA ARG A 233 3.07 -10.02 -9.64
C ARG A 233 3.12 -11.30 -8.80
N ALA A 234 3.16 -12.49 -9.44
CA ALA A 234 3.15 -13.81 -8.80
C ALA A 234 4.42 -14.12 -7.97
#